data_06b167e69260402b1f184e3833527084
#
_entry.id   06b167e69260402b1f184e3833527084
#
_cell.length_a   1.000
_cell.length_b   1.000
_cell.length_c   1.000
_cell.angle_alpha   90.00
_cell.angle_beta   90.00
_cell.angle_gamma   90.00
#
_symmetry.space_group_name_H-M   'P 1'
#
loop_
_entity.id
_entity.type
_entity.pdbx_description
1 polymer ?
#
loop_
_entity_poly.entity_id
_entity_poly.type
_entity_poly.pdbx_seq_one_letter_code
_entity_poly.pdbx_strand_id
1 'polypeptide(L)'
;MISGLKNISFKFLPAVFLFIFFVNKNLTQTFNHLEEKSNNLKSTIVYMETSIGKLTLELYHKTPLHQQNFLKLVSEKFYDSIQFHRVIKNFMAQAGDPNSKKRNFSGQLGQKSYGPPIPAEIIPTYFHKKGALAAARMGDNVNPEKRSSGSQFYIVQGKTYNKNQLLQIEHKINQQEENNIIGKFLNKNENMHYMNKIKYYQQQRLNDSLNILYKEIKSLVINEESNKFKFSEVALEAYKTVGGTPFLDNGYTVFGQVIDGIELIDKICAVPTKNGDIPLEPIVIFSVHKMSKND
;
A
#
# COMPACT_ATOMS: atom_id res chain seq x y z
N MET A 1 23.68 73.01 7.27
CA MET A 1 22.60 72.96 8.29
C MET A 1 21.68 71.82 7.90
N ILE A 2 21.93 70.61 8.29
CA ILE A 2 21.67 69.90 9.55
C ILE A 2 20.17 69.87 9.91
N SER A 3 19.73 68.67 9.98
CA SER A 3 18.79 68.07 10.93
C SER A 3 17.43 67.60 10.40
N GLY A 4 17.13 66.38 10.65
CA GLY A 4 15.79 65.89 10.65
C GLY A 4 15.58 64.36 10.35
N LEU A 5 16.41 63.49 10.89
CA LEU A 5 16.05 62.09 10.96
C LEU A 5 15.15 61.85 12.17
N LYS A 6 13.85 61.71 11.91
CA LYS A 6 12.88 61.30 12.93
C LYS A 6 12.92 59.81 13.12
N ASN A 7 13.15 59.37 14.34
CA ASN A 7 13.04 58.01 14.84
C ASN A 7 11.67 57.39 14.52
N ILE A 8 11.65 56.30 13.70
CA ILE A 8 10.52 55.42 13.57
C ILE A 8 10.70 54.30 14.62
N SER A 9 9.92 54.42 15.67
CA SER A 9 9.87 53.44 16.76
C SER A 9 9.16 52.19 16.25
N PHE A 10 9.89 51.06 16.11
CA PHE A 10 9.37 49.75 15.84
C PHE A 10 8.70 49.20 17.12
N LYS A 11 7.38 49.42 17.30
CA LYS A 11 6.56 48.85 18.38
C LYS A 11 5.69 47.68 17.93
N PHE A 12 6.09 46.88 16.92
CA PHE A 12 5.25 45.78 16.41
C PHE A 12 5.86 44.39 16.54
N LEU A 13 6.86 44.16 17.39
CA LEU A 13 7.56 42.86 17.45
C LEU A 13 7.06 41.81 18.48
N PRO A 14 6.24 42.11 19.52
CA PRO A 14 5.84 41.03 20.43
C PRO A 14 4.63 40.20 19.99
N ALA A 15 3.69 40.77 19.21
CA ALA A 15 2.45 40.05 18.85
C ALA A 15 2.64 38.94 17.82
N VAL A 16 3.55 39.10 16.86
CA VAL A 16 3.84 38.12 15.83
C VAL A 16 4.58 36.89 16.44
N PHE A 17 5.50 37.14 17.37
CA PHE A 17 6.20 36.06 18.09
C PHE A 17 5.27 35.24 19.00
N LEU A 18 4.29 35.89 19.63
CA LEU A 18 3.30 35.19 20.46
C LEU A 18 2.36 34.33 19.62
N PHE A 19 1.98 34.77 18.43
CA PHE A 19 1.10 34.04 17.53
C PHE A 19 1.79 32.79 16.95
N ILE A 20 3.06 32.89 16.55
CA ILE A 20 3.86 31.75 16.08
C ILE A 20 4.08 30.74 17.21
N PHE A 21 4.27 31.18 18.45
CA PHE A 21 4.43 30.30 19.62
C PHE A 21 3.14 29.55 19.96
N PHE A 22 1.97 30.20 19.84
CA PHE A 22 0.65 29.58 20.06
C PHE A 22 0.27 28.58 18.96
N VAL A 23 0.56 28.87 17.71
CA VAL A 23 0.31 27.94 16.58
C VAL A 23 1.20 26.71 16.69
N ASN A 24 2.49 26.85 17.03
CA ASN A 24 3.39 25.73 17.25
C ASN A 24 2.97 24.88 18.46
N LYS A 25 2.51 25.49 19.55
CA LYS A 25 2.06 24.75 20.74
C LYS A 25 0.80 23.94 20.49
N ASN A 26 -0.14 24.48 19.72
CA ASN A 26 -1.35 23.76 19.31
C ASN A 26 -1.05 22.62 18.31
N LEU A 27 -0.15 22.84 17.36
CA LEU A 27 0.33 21.81 16.44
C LEU A 27 1.04 20.68 17.20
N THR A 28 1.92 20.99 18.14
CA THR A 28 2.62 20.00 18.96
C THR A 28 1.65 19.23 19.86
N GLN A 29 0.65 19.89 20.46
CA GLN A 29 -0.39 19.19 21.24
C GLN A 29 -1.27 18.29 20.37
N THR A 30 -1.61 18.72 19.16
CA THR A 30 -2.37 17.88 18.21
C THR A 30 -1.53 16.70 17.73
N PHE A 31 -0.24 16.90 17.45
CA PHE A 31 0.67 15.80 17.12
C PHE A 31 0.84 14.81 18.28
N ASN A 32 1.08 15.28 19.50
CA ASN A 32 1.21 14.44 20.67
C ASN A 32 -0.09 13.68 20.97
N HIS A 33 -1.26 14.30 20.80
CA HIS A 33 -2.55 13.62 20.96
C HIS A 33 -2.80 12.57 19.87
N LEU A 34 -2.34 12.80 18.64
CA LEU A 34 -2.37 11.82 17.57
C LEU A 34 -1.37 10.67 17.79
N GLU A 35 -0.18 10.96 18.33
CA GLU A 35 0.79 9.95 18.73
C GLU A 35 0.32 9.12 19.93
N GLU A 36 -0.25 9.73 20.97
CA GLU A 36 -0.85 9.01 22.10
C GLU A 36 -2.03 8.14 21.66
N LYS A 37 -2.86 8.63 20.75
CA LYS A 37 -3.97 7.85 20.18
C LYS A 37 -3.47 6.71 19.29
N SER A 38 -2.36 6.90 18.57
CA SER A 38 -1.67 5.88 17.79
C SER A 38 -1.00 4.81 18.68
N ASN A 39 -0.37 5.23 19.79
CA ASN A 39 0.30 4.33 20.72
C ASN A 39 -0.68 3.51 21.59
N ASN A 40 -1.94 3.94 21.73
CA ASN A 40 -3.01 3.17 22.38
C ASN A 40 -3.76 2.23 21.44
N LEU A 41 -3.51 2.26 20.13
CA LEU A 41 -4.07 1.32 19.16
C LEU A 41 -3.33 -0.01 19.27
N LYS A 42 -3.89 -0.97 20.01
CA LYS A 42 -3.41 -2.35 20.04
C LYS A 42 -3.78 -3.06 18.74
N SER A 43 -2.94 -4.00 18.33
CA SER A 43 -3.31 -4.96 17.29
C SER A 43 -4.65 -5.61 17.65
N THR A 44 -5.49 -5.82 16.64
CA THR A 44 -6.83 -6.38 16.83
C THR A 44 -6.89 -7.75 16.18
N ILE A 45 -7.39 -8.72 16.92
CA ILE A 45 -7.60 -10.08 16.40
C ILE A 45 -9.02 -10.17 15.82
N VAL A 46 -9.13 -10.81 14.66
CA VAL A 46 -10.38 -11.15 14.00
C VAL A 46 -10.37 -12.60 13.54
N TYR A 47 -11.52 -13.24 13.62
CA TYR A 47 -11.75 -14.57 13.09
C TYR A 47 -12.45 -14.47 11.74
N MET A 48 -11.98 -15.25 10.77
CA MET A 48 -12.59 -15.36 9.45
C MET A 48 -12.97 -16.82 9.22
N GLU A 49 -14.25 -17.12 9.16
CA GLU A 49 -14.77 -18.46 8.85
C GLU A 49 -15.00 -18.57 7.36
N THR A 50 -14.44 -19.62 6.77
CA THR A 50 -14.55 -19.88 5.32
C THR A 50 -15.06 -21.27 5.06
N SER A 51 -15.46 -21.56 3.82
CA SER A 51 -15.85 -22.89 3.38
C SER A 51 -14.71 -23.93 3.46
N ILE A 52 -13.47 -23.52 3.70
CA ILE A 52 -12.29 -24.41 3.80
C ILE A 52 -11.78 -24.52 5.24
N GLY A 53 -12.18 -23.61 6.12
CA GLY A 53 -11.78 -23.60 7.53
C GLY A 53 -11.71 -22.18 8.11
N LYS A 54 -11.26 -22.09 9.34
CA LYS A 54 -11.18 -20.85 10.12
C LYS A 54 -9.76 -20.27 10.07
N LEU A 55 -9.65 -18.99 9.75
CA LEU A 55 -8.42 -18.21 9.83
C LEU A 55 -8.49 -17.27 11.03
N THR A 56 -7.41 -17.12 11.77
CA THR A 56 -7.25 -16.07 12.78
C THR A 56 -6.29 -15.02 12.23
N LEU A 57 -6.76 -13.78 12.16
CA LEU A 57 -6.02 -12.65 11.60
C LEU A 57 -5.66 -11.66 12.71
N GLU A 58 -4.43 -11.17 12.69
CA GLU A 58 -4.01 -10.01 13.45
C GLU A 58 -4.02 -8.79 12.52
N LEU A 59 -4.74 -7.73 12.90
CA LEU A 59 -4.71 -6.44 12.21
C LEU A 59 -3.73 -5.49 12.90
N TYR A 60 -2.83 -4.87 12.15
CA TYR A 60 -1.76 -4.06 12.68
C TYR A 60 -2.21 -2.66 13.08
N HIS A 61 -1.76 -2.19 14.25
CA HIS A 61 -2.09 -0.87 14.77
C HIS A 61 -1.39 0.29 14.03
N LYS A 62 -0.22 0.05 13.43
CA LYS A 62 0.53 1.08 12.69
C LYS A 62 -0.02 1.38 11.29
N THR A 63 -1.06 0.66 10.87
CA THR A 63 -1.83 0.95 9.66
C THR A 63 -3.28 1.28 10.03
N PRO A 64 -3.52 2.38 10.78
CA PRO A 64 -4.80 2.67 11.41
C PRO A 64 -5.94 2.88 10.40
N LEU A 65 -5.68 3.45 9.23
CA LEU A 65 -6.72 3.67 8.23
C LEU A 65 -7.24 2.34 7.68
N HIS A 66 -6.34 1.40 7.35
CA HIS A 66 -6.70 0.07 6.88
C HIS A 66 -7.33 -0.77 7.98
N GLN A 67 -6.76 -0.74 9.20
CA GLN A 67 -7.32 -1.45 10.35
C GLN A 67 -8.75 -1.00 10.64
N GLN A 68 -8.99 0.31 10.77
CA GLN A 68 -10.30 0.87 11.07
C GLN A 68 -11.32 0.58 9.96
N ASN A 69 -10.92 0.73 8.69
CA ASN A 69 -11.78 0.42 7.55
C ASN A 69 -12.16 -1.07 7.53
N PHE A 70 -11.19 -1.98 7.71
CA PHE A 70 -11.48 -3.42 7.77
C PHE A 70 -12.43 -3.76 8.91
N LEU A 71 -12.20 -3.24 10.10
CA LEU A 71 -13.08 -3.44 11.28
C LEU A 71 -14.48 -2.85 11.08
N LYS A 72 -14.60 -1.70 10.40
CA LYS A 72 -15.89 -1.14 10.01
C LYS A 72 -16.65 -2.12 9.11
N LEU A 73 -16.02 -2.63 8.06
CA LEU A 73 -16.62 -3.60 7.14
C LEU A 73 -17.01 -4.91 7.85
N VAL A 74 -16.19 -5.35 8.83
CA VAL A 74 -16.50 -6.49 9.69
C VAL A 74 -17.78 -6.21 10.52
N SER A 75 -17.89 -5.03 11.14
CA SER A 75 -19.08 -4.67 11.93
C SER A 75 -20.36 -4.54 11.09
N GLU A 76 -20.21 -4.16 9.82
CA GLU A 76 -21.30 -4.08 8.82
C GLU A 76 -21.62 -5.46 8.18
N LYS A 77 -20.95 -6.53 8.61
CA LYS A 77 -21.05 -7.88 8.00
C LYS A 77 -20.83 -7.85 6.48
N PHE A 78 -20.02 -6.90 6.03
CA PHE A 78 -19.75 -6.73 4.59
C PHE A 78 -19.11 -7.98 3.99
N TYR A 79 -18.22 -8.65 4.72
CA TYR A 79 -17.49 -9.82 4.22
C TYR A 79 -18.31 -11.10 4.19
N ASP A 80 -19.49 -11.14 4.84
CA ASP A 80 -20.35 -12.32 4.82
C ASP A 80 -20.81 -12.63 3.39
N SER A 81 -20.62 -13.88 2.97
CA SER A 81 -20.87 -14.38 1.60
C SER A 81 -19.93 -13.84 0.52
N ILE A 82 -18.89 -13.07 0.84
CA ILE A 82 -17.83 -12.69 -0.09
C ILE A 82 -17.03 -13.95 -0.46
N GLN A 83 -16.60 -14.04 -1.73
CA GLN A 83 -15.77 -15.14 -2.21
C GLN A 83 -14.34 -14.70 -2.45
N PHE A 84 -13.40 -15.64 -2.29
CA PHE A 84 -12.08 -15.51 -2.87
C PHE A 84 -12.22 -15.62 -4.38
N HIS A 85 -12.27 -14.48 -5.04
CA HIS A 85 -12.59 -14.39 -6.47
C HIS A 85 -11.38 -14.50 -7.39
N ARG A 86 -10.16 -14.43 -6.83
CA ARG A 86 -8.92 -14.62 -7.57
C ARG A 86 -7.90 -15.34 -6.69
N VAL A 87 -7.41 -16.47 -7.18
CA VAL A 87 -6.51 -17.36 -6.43
C VAL A 87 -5.39 -17.82 -7.35
N ILE A 88 -4.14 -17.55 -6.95
CA ILE A 88 -2.98 -17.91 -7.74
C ILE A 88 -1.98 -18.66 -6.86
N LYS A 89 -1.67 -19.90 -7.27
CA LYS A 89 -0.67 -20.74 -6.62
C LYS A 89 0.69 -20.06 -6.59
N ASN A 90 1.41 -20.17 -5.48
CA ASN A 90 2.69 -19.52 -5.20
C ASN A 90 2.63 -17.99 -5.22
N PHE A 91 1.43 -17.41 -5.07
CA PHE A 91 1.24 -15.97 -5.05
C PHE A 91 0.28 -15.55 -3.93
N MET A 92 -1.04 -15.59 -4.14
CA MET A 92 -2.00 -15.06 -3.15
C MET A 92 -3.43 -15.54 -3.39
N ALA A 93 -4.29 -15.37 -2.38
CA ALA A 93 -5.74 -15.48 -2.47
C ALA A 93 -6.38 -14.09 -2.22
N GLN A 94 -7.17 -13.58 -3.17
CA GLN A 94 -7.77 -12.25 -3.14
C GLN A 94 -9.29 -12.33 -2.98
N ALA A 95 -9.84 -11.48 -2.09
CA ALA A 95 -11.26 -11.36 -1.79
C ALA A 95 -11.71 -9.89 -1.66
N GLY A 96 -12.98 -9.64 -1.35
CA GLY A 96 -13.49 -8.31 -1.03
C GLY A 96 -14.18 -7.58 -2.18
N ASP A 97 -14.36 -8.19 -3.35
CA ASP A 97 -15.23 -7.64 -4.40
C ASP A 97 -16.71 -7.89 -4.03
N PRO A 98 -17.55 -6.83 -3.88
CA PRO A 98 -18.95 -6.99 -3.52
C PRO A 98 -19.79 -7.78 -4.56
N ASN A 99 -19.35 -7.81 -5.81
CA ASN A 99 -20.03 -8.60 -6.84
C ASN A 99 -19.81 -10.12 -6.66
N SER A 100 -18.80 -10.53 -5.91
CA SER A 100 -18.55 -11.95 -5.62
C SER A 100 -19.62 -12.59 -4.73
N LYS A 101 -20.48 -11.80 -4.05
CA LYS A 101 -21.66 -12.31 -3.33
C LYS A 101 -22.74 -12.83 -4.28
N LYS A 102 -22.74 -12.37 -5.53
CA LYS A 102 -23.80 -12.71 -6.49
C LYS A 102 -23.52 -14.06 -7.13
N ARG A 103 -24.39 -15.03 -6.89
CA ARG A 103 -24.24 -16.42 -7.34
C ARG A 103 -24.04 -16.59 -8.87
N ASN A 104 -24.63 -15.70 -9.67
CA ASN A 104 -24.59 -15.72 -11.14
C ASN A 104 -24.08 -14.39 -11.71
N PHE A 105 -23.02 -13.82 -11.14
CA PHE A 105 -22.46 -12.59 -11.68
C PHE A 105 -21.75 -12.90 -13.00
N SER A 106 -22.24 -12.29 -14.09
CA SER A 106 -21.71 -12.49 -15.44
C SER A 106 -20.58 -11.53 -15.83
N GLY A 107 -20.26 -10.56 -14.97
CA GLY A 107 -19.17 -9.61 -15.20
C GLY A 107 -17.82 -10.10 -14.70
N GLN A 108 -16.79 -9.27 -14.90
CA GLN A 108 -15.45 -9.54 -14.40
C GLN A 108 -15.37 -9.22 -12.91
N LEU A 109 -14.99 -10.21 -12.09
CA LEU A 109 -14.71 -10.02 -10.68
C LEU A 109 -13.34 -9.32 -10.47
N GLY A 110 -13.18 -8.71 -9.29
CA GLY A 110 -11.96 -7.97 -8.93
C GLY A 110 -11.96 -6.50 -9.37
N GLN A 111 -12.98 -6.06 -10.12
CA GLN A 111 -13.07 -4.69 -10.63
C GLN A 111 -13.77 -3.74 -9.65
N LYS A 112 -14.65 -4.24 -8.78
CA LYS A 112 -15.47 -3.41 -7.91
C LYS A 112 -14.94 -3.38 -6.48
N SER A 113 -14.82 -2.16 -5.95
CA SER A 113 -14.54 -1.91 -4.54
C SER A 113 -15.77 -1.34 -3.85
N TYR A 114 -15.91 -1.57 -2.55
CA TYR A 114 -16.88 -0.91 -1.68
C TYR A 114 -16.15 0.16 -0.85
N GLY A 115 -16.77 1.33 -0.74
CA GLY A 115 -16.16 2.49 -0.05
C GLY A 115 -15.10 3.23 -0.89
N PRO A 116 -14.60 4.36 -0.39
CA PRO A 116 -13.59 5.15 -1.06
C PRO A 116 -12.21 4.48 -1.01
N PRO A 117 -11.30 4.83 -1.96
CA PRO A 117 -9.91 4.41 -1.88
C PRO A 117 -9.23 4.92 -0.61
N ILE A 118 -8.42 4.06 0.02
CA ILE A 118 -7.71 4.35 1.27
C ILE A 118 -6.29 4.84 0.93
N PRO A 119 -5.80 5.95 1.52
CA PRO A 119 -4.41 6.37 1.40
C PRO A 119 -3.45 5.24 1.78
N ALA A 120 -2.33 5.12 1.07
CA ALA A 120 -1.34 4.09 1.34
C ALA A 120 -0.72 4.25 2.74
N GLU A 121 -0.56 3.14 3.47
CA GLU A 121 0.15 3.06 4.75
C GLU A 121 1.26 2.01 4.63
N ILE A 122 2.22 2.27 3.74
CA ILE A 122 3.32 1.34 3.44
C ILE A 122 4.41 1.52 4.50
N ILE A 123 4.56 0.51 5.35
CA ILE A 123 5.49 0.50 6.46
C ILE A 123 6.58 -0.55 6.21
N PRO A 124 7.87 -0.18 6.15
CA PRO A 124 8.95 -1.08 5.77
C PRO A 124 9.10 -2.36 6.62
N THR A 125 8.65 -2.32 7.88
CA THR A 125 8.66 -3.49 8.77
C THR A 125 7.50 -4.46 8.53
N TYR A 126 6.49 -4.05 7.76
CA TYR A 126 5.34 -4.87 7.36
C TYR A 126 5.49 -5.28 5.90
N PHE A 127 6.01 -6.46 5.68
CA PHE A 127 6.38 -6.97 4.36
C PHE A 127 5.56 -8.22 3.99
N HIS A 128 5.55 -8.58 2.72
CA HIS A 128 4.67 -9.60 2.14
C HIS A 128 5.19 -11.03 2.36
N LYS A 129 5.50 -11.42 3.61
CA LYS A 129 5.77 -12.83 3.95
C LYS A 129 4.53 -13.69 3.78
N LYS A 130 4.68 -15.01 3.73
CA LYS A 130 3.54 -15.95 3.76
C LYS A 130 2.62 -15.63 4.94
N GLY A 131 1.31 -15.57 4.68
CA GLY A 131 0.29 -15.20 5.65
C GLY A 131 0.07 -13.68 5.82
N ALA A 132 0.84 -12.82 5.16
CA ALA A 132 0.58 -11.37 5.21
C ALA A 132 -0.80 -11.05 4.63
N LEU A 133 -1.56 -10.19 5.33
CA LEU A 133 -2.83 -9.62 4.90
C LEU A 133 -2.59 -8.21 4.35
N ALA A 134 -2.84 -8.03 3.06
CA ALA A 134 -2.53 -6.80 2.37
C ALA A 134 -3.72 -6.28 1.54
N ALA A 135 -3.77 -4.98 1.31
CA ALA A 135 -4.83 -4.34 0.55
C ALA A 135 -4.56 -4.39 -0.95
N ALA A 136 -5.55 -4.81 -1.73
CA ALA A 136 -5.49 -4.75 -3.18
C ALA A 136 -5.56 -3.29 -3.66
N ARG A 137 -5.02 -3.01 -4.84
CA ARG A 137 -5.08 -1.69 -5.48
C ARG A 137 -4.95 -1.76 -7.00
N MET A 138 -5.31 -0.68 -7.67
CA MET A 138 -5.02 -0.48 -9.09
C MET A 138 -3.50 -0.23 -9.30
N GLY A 139 -3.02 -0.57 -10.48
CA GLY A 139 -1.62 -0.38 -10.86
C GLY A 139 -1.19 1.10 -10.93
N ASP A 140 0.13 1.35 -10.84
CA ASP A 140 0.71 2.69 -10.71
C ASP A 140 0.35 3.64 -11.87
N ASN A 141 0.10 3.11 -13.08
CA ASN A 141 -0.29 3.93 -14.25
C ASN A 141 -1.59 4.71 -14.05
N VAL A 142 -2.53 4.16 -13.26
CA VAL A 142 -3.83 4.79 -12.96
C VAL A 142 -3.96 5.19 -11.51
N ASN A 143 -3.01 4.78 -10.67
CA ASN A 143 -3.01 5.03 -9.23
C ASN A 143 -1.58 5.28 -8.71
N PRO A 144 -0.93 6.38 -9.15
CA PRO A 144 0.44 6.68 -8.78
C PRO A 144 0.63 7.00 -7.28
N GLU A 145 -0.45 7.27 -6.55
CA GLU A 145 -0.46 7.47 -5.10
C GLU A 145 -0.55 6.17 -4.30
N LYS A 146 -0.61 5.01 -4.99
CA LYS A 146 -0.68 3.68 -4.39
C LYS A 146 -1.88 3.52 -3.42
N ARG A 147 -2.97 4.25 -3.65
CA ARG A 147 -4.19 4.16 -2.81
C ARG A 147 -4.77 2.75 -2.88
N SER A 148 -5.18 2.23 -1.74
CA SER A 148 -5.77 0.89 -1.63
C SER A 148 -7.25 0.88 -1.97
N SER A 149 -7.76 -0.28 -2.41
CA SER A 149 -9.19 -0.55 -2.49
C SER A 149 -9.84 -0.40 -1.11
N GLY A 150 -11.06 0.14 -1.08
CA GLY A 150 -11.84 0.27 0.16
C GLY A 150 -12.31 -1.06 0.74
N SER A 151 -12.29 -2.18 -0.02
CA SER A 151 -12.78 -3.47 0.47
C SER A 151 -11.97 -4.68 0.04
N GLN A 152 -11.22 -4.61 -1.07
CA GLN A 152 -10.49 -5.76 -1.55
C GLN A 152 -9.15 -5.94 -0.84
N PHE A 153 -8.89 -7.16 -0.43
CA PHE A 153 -7.66 -7.58 0.23
C PHE A 153 -7.15 -8.90 -0.37
N TYR A 154 -5.92 -9.24 -0.08
CA TYR A 154 -5.37 -10.55 -0.38
C TYR A 154 -4.54 -11.07 0.78
N ILE A 155 -4.46 -12.41 0.87
CA ILE A 155 -3.61 -13.13 1.80
C ILE A 155 -2.49 -13.80 0.99
N VAL A 156 -1.26 -13.56 1.39
CA VAL A 156 -0.07 -14.04 0.69
C VAL A 156 0.15 -15.52 0.95
N GLN A 157 0.27 -16.32 -0.11
CA GLN A 157 0.89 -17.64 -0.07
C GLN A 157 2.39 -17.51 -0.34
N GLY A 158 2.74 -17.00 -1.51
CA GLY A 158 4.11 -16.80 -1.94
C GLY A 158 4.89 -18.10 -2.16
N LYS A 159 6.19 -17.95 -2.34
CA LYS A 159 7.20 -19.01 -2.42
C LYS A 159 8.50 -18.53 -1.79
N THR A 160 9.46 -19.42 -1.62
CA THR A 160 10.81 -19.09 -1.16
C THR A 160 11.69 -18.54 -2.28
N TYR A 161 12.67 -17.76 -1.91
CA TYR A 161 13.63 -17.09 -2.82
C TYR A 161 15.05 -17.27 -2.33
N ASN A 162 16.01 -17.43 -3.25
CA ASN A 162 17.42 -17.32 -2.91
C ASN A 162 17.91 -15.87 -2.88
N LYS A 163 19.11 -15.64 -2.33
CA LYS A 163 19.69 -14.32 -2.17
C LYS A 163 19.77 -13.54 -3.49
N ASN A 164 20.20 -14.17 -4.57
CA ASN A 164 20.35 -13.49 -5.86
C ASN A 164 19.01 -13.04 -6.44
N GLN A 165 17.95 -13.86 -6.28
CA GLN A 165 16.59 -13.49 -6.67
C GLN A 165 16.08 -12.30 -5.87
N LEU A 166 16.34 -12.24 -4.57
CA LEU A 166 15.95 -11.11 -3.72
C LEU A 166 16.67 -9.82 -4.12
N LEU A 167 17.95 -9.86 -4.40
CA LEU A 167 18.71 -8.71 -4.92
C LEU A 167 18.16 -8.20 -6.27
N GLN A 168 17.78 -9.10 -7.17
CA GLN A 168 17.14 -8.71 -8.43
C GLN A 168 15.77 -8.05 -8.22
N ILE A 169 14.99 -8.56 -7.25
CA ILE A 169 13.69 -7.98 -6.90
C ILE A 169 13.88 -6.58 -6.28
N GLU A 170 14.83 -6.42 -5.37
CA GLU A 170 15.17 -5.13 -4.76
C GLU A 170 15.54 -4.09 -5.84
N HIS A 171 16.37 -4.49 -6.80
CA HIS A 171 16.73 -3.64 -7.93
C HIS A 171 15.49 -3.23 -8.76
N LYS A 172 14.59 -4.18 -9.04
CA LYS A 172 13.35 -3.90 -9.81
C LYS A 172 12.41 -2.95 -9.04
N ILE A 173 12.25 -3.12 -7.73
CA ILE A 173 11.44 -2.22 -6.89
C ILE A 173 12.00 -0.79 -6.98
N ASN A 174 13.31 -0.63 -6.85
CA ASN A 174 13.95 0.69 -6.94
C ASN A 174 13.79 1.30 -8.34
N GLN A 175 13.94 0.51 -9.40
CA GLN A 175 13.74 0.99 -10.78
C GLN A 175 12.29 1.42 -11.02
N GLN A 176 11.31 0.69 -10.47
CA GLN A 176 9.90 1.06 -10.57
C GLN A 176 9.59 2.35 -9.83
N GLU A 177 10.17 2.56 -8.65
CA GLU A 177 10.02 3.80 -7.89
C GLU A 177 10.65 4.99 -8.62
N GLU A 178 11.84 4.84 -9.20
CA GLU A 178 12.45 5.85 -10.07
C GLU A 178 11.53 6.22 -11.23
N ASN A 179 10.97 5.23 -11.92
CA ASN A 179 10.02 5.45 -13.03
C ASN A 179 8.76 6.20 -12.57
N ASN A 180 8.24 5.88 -11.38
CA ASN A 180 7.09 6.58 -10.80
C ASN A 180 7.39 8.05 -10.50
N ILE A 181 8.56 8.34 -9.95
CA ILE A 181 9.00 9.73 -9.67
C ILE A 181 9.13 10.52 -10.98
N ILE A 182 9.80 9.94 -11.98
CA ILE A 182 9.93 10.55 -13.31
C ILE A 182 8.55 10.76 -13.95
N GLY A 183 7.67 9.77 -13.87
CA GLY A 183 6.30 9.88 -14.39
C GLY A 183 5.50 11.01 -13.74
N LYS A 184 5.56 11.14 -12.41
CA LYS A 184 4.93 12.24 -11.69
C LYS A 184 5.48 13.60 -12.11
N PHE A 185 6.79 13.71 -12.31
CA PHE A 185 7.43 14.93 -12.80
C PHE A 185 6.95 15.28 -14.21
N LEU A 186 6.93 14.34 -15.12
CA LEU A 186 6.53 14.54 -16.52
C LEU A 186 5.04 14.90 -16.66
N ASN A 187 4.19 14.44 -15.74
CA ASN A 187 2.75 14.72 -15.78
C ASN A 187 2.35 16.10 -15.28
N LYS A 188 3.30 16.89 -14.75
CA LYS A 188 3.04 18.29 -14.37
C LYS A 188 2.97 19.19 -15.60
N ASN A 189 2.01 20.12 -15.62
CA ASN A 189 1.82 21.05 -16.74
C ASN A 189 3.10 21.87 -17.06
N GLU A 190 3.85 22.28 -16.04
CA GLU A 190 5.12 23.01 -16.17
C GLU A 190 6.20 22.21 -16.91
N ASN A 191 6.12 20.87 -16.89
CA ASN A 191 7.09 19.95 -17.48
C ASN A 191 6.64 19.38 -18.85
N MET A 192 5.55 19.89 -19.43
CA MET A 192 5.02 19.40 -20.71
C MET A 192 6.03 19.50 -21.86
N HIS A 193 6.98 20.44 -21.79
CA HIS A 193 8.05 20.57 -22.77
C HIS A 193 8.97 19.34 -22.82
N TYR A 194 9.21 18.65 -21.69
CA TYR A 194 9.94 17.38 -21.67
C TYR A 194 9.16 16.27 -22.38
N MET A 195 7.86 16.17 -22.14
CA MET A 195 7.01 15.19 -22.83
C MET A 195 7.00 15.42 -24.35
N ASN A 196 6.99 16.67 -24.80
CA ASN A 196 7.06 17.00 -26.23
C ASN A 196 8.41 16.60 -26.84
N LYS A 197 9.52 16.85 -26.16
CA LYS A 197 10.85 16.40 -26.58
C LYS A 197 10.94 14.88 -26.65
N ILE A 198 10.41 14.15 -25.65
CA ILE A 198 10.38 12.68 -25.64
C ILE A 198 9.62 12.18 -26.88
N LYS A 199 8.40 12.68 -27.13
CA LYS A 199 7.61 12.31 -28.31
C LYS A 199 8.36 12.58 -29.62
N TYR A 200 8.97 13.75 -29.76
CA TYR A 200 9.74 14.11 -30.93
C TYR A 200 10.92 13.15 -31.16
N TYR A 201 11.73 12.88 -30.13
CA TYR A 201 12.88 11.97 -30.27
C TYR A 201 12.47 10.53 -30.60
N GLN A 202 11.33 10.07 -29.99
CA GLN A 202 10.75 8.76 -30.31
C GLN A 202 10.29 8.68 -31.78
N GLN A 203 9.58 9.70 -32.29
CA GLN A 203 9.11 9.76 -33.67
C GLN A 203 10.26 9.79 -34.66
N GLN A 204 11.35 10.52 -34.34
CA GLN A 204 12.53 10.63 -35.18
C GLN A 204 13.53 9.47 -34.97
N ARG A 205 13.25 8.52 -34.05
CA ARG A 205 14.13 7.39 -33.69
C ARG A 205 15.50 7.82 -33.19
N LEU A 206 15.60 8.99 -32.56
CA LEU A 206 16.82 9.58 -32.01
C LEU A 206 17.11 9.01 -30.62
N ASN A 207 17.54 7.74 -30.57
CA ASN A 207 17.71 7.00 -29.33
C ASN A 207 18.76 7.62 -28.39
N ASP A 208 19.86 8.14 -28.94
CA ASP A 208 20.93 8.77 -28.14
C ASP A 208 20.42 10.06 -27.46
N SER A 209 19.71 10.91 -28.24
CA SER A 209 19.09 12.13 -27.68
C SER A 209 18.04 11.81 -26.63
N LEU A 210 17.26 10.76 -26.84
CA LEU A 210 16.29 10.27 -25.88
C LEU A 210 16.96 9.82 -24.57
N ASN A 211 18.06 9.05 -24.67
CA ASN A 211 18.81 8.58 -23.51
C ASN A 211 19.46 9.75 -22.73
N ILE A 212 19.97 10.76 -23.43
CA ILE A 212 20.52 11.96 -22.80
C ILE A 212 19.41 12.71 -22.05
N LEU A 213 18.24 12.90 -22.67
CA LEU A 213 17.09 13.56 -22.07
C LEU A 213 16.57 12.82 -20.81
N TYR A 214 16.52 11.49 -20.87
CA TYR A 214 16.15 10.71 -19.68
C TYR A 214 17.16 10.84 -18.53
N LYS A 215 18.47 10.89 -18.83
CA LYS A 215 19.51 11.15 -17.82
C LYS A 215 19.36 12.55 -17.21
N GLU A 216 19.09 13.55 -18.02
CA GLU A 216 18.81 14.93 -17.55
C GLU A 216 17.62 14.95 -16.61
N ILE A 217 16.46 14.40 -17.05
CA ILE A 217 15.24 14.34 -16.21
C ILE A 217 15.52 13.59 -14.91
N LYS A 218 16.20 12.45 -14.98
CA LYS A 218 16.56 11.67 -13.80
C LYS A 218 17.37 12.50 -12.81
N SER A 219 18.39 13.23 -13.27
CA SER A 219 19.23 14.08 -12.40
C SER A 219 18.45 15.24 -11.75
N LEU A 220 17.36 15.71 -12.38
CA LEU A 220 16.51 16.76 -11.82
C LEU A 220 15.59 16.27 -10.70
N VAL A 221 15.18 14.99 -10.74
CA VAL A 221 14.10 14.50 -9.88
C VAL A 221 14.52 13.39 -8.91
N ILE A 222 15.61 12.71 -9.20
CA ILE A 222 16.15 11.64 -8.35
C ILE A 222 17.33 12.21 -7.56
N ASN A 223 17.14 12.37 -6.27
CA ASN A 223 18.26 12.60 -5.37
C ASN A 223 18.99 11.25 -5.19
N GLU A 224 20.26 11.16 -5.59
CA GLU A 224 21.06 9.92 -5.46
C GLU A 224 21.24 9.47 -4.00
N GLU A 225 21.11 10.42 -3.05
CA GLU A 225 21.10 10.15 -1.61
C GLU A 225 19.72 9.71 -1.09
N SER A 226 18.67 9.72 -1.95
CA SER A 226 17.36 9.23 -1.54
C SER A 226 17.47 7.76 -1.14
N ASN A 227 16.91 7.42 0.03
CA ASN A 227 16.91 6.08 0.60
C ASN A 227 16.31 5.08 -0.39
N LYS A 228 17.17 4.39 -1.14
CA LYS A 228 16.74 3.26 -1.97
C LYS A 228 16.14 2.19 -1.08
N PHE A 229 15.07 1.58 -1.56
CA PHE A 229 14.46 0.44 -0.90
C PHE A 229 15.51 -0.67 -0.72
N LYS A 230 15.57 -1.24 0.48
CA LYS A 230 16.36 -2.42 0.82
C LYS A 230 15.53 -3.33 1.70
N PHE A 231 15.60 -4.62 1.44
CA PHE A 231 15.03 -5.58 2.36
C PHE A 231 15.79 -5.54 3.69
N SER A 232 15.05 -5.57 4.80
CA SER A 232 15.65 -5.80 6.12
C SER A 232 16.18 -7.25 6.21
N GLU A 233 17.14 -7.48 7.11
CA GLU A 233 17.65 -8.86 7.36
C GLU A 233 16.51 -9.81 7.76
N VAL A 234 15.52 -9.33 8.53
CA VAL A 234 14.35 -10.09 8.93
C VAL A 234 13.50 -10.48 7.71
N ALA A 235 13.30 -9.54 6.77
CA ALA A 235 12.56 -9.82 5.54
C ALA A 235 13.31 -10.79 4.63
N LEU A 236 14.64 -10.61 4.48
CA LEU A 236 15.50 -11.52 3.71
C LEU A 236 15.41 -12.95 4.25
N GLU A 237 15.49 -13.11 5.57
CA GLU A 237 15.42 -14.44 6.20
C GLU A 237 14.03 -15.05 6.03
N ALA A 238 12.96 -14.29 6.23
CA ALA A 238 11.59 -14.74 6.02
C ALA A 238 11.36 -15.20 4.58
N TYR A 239 11.82 -14.44 3.59
CA TYR A 239 11.66 -14.80 2.18
C TYR A 239 12.47 -16.04 1.75
N LYS A 240 13.60 -16.30 2.41
CA LYS A 240 14.40 -17.52 2.18
C LYS A 240 13.79 -18.77 2.81
N THR A 241 13.12 -18.63 3.96
CA THR A 241 12.65 -19.76 4.78
C THR A 241 11.14 -20.00 4.67
N VAL A 242 10.34 -19.00 5.03
CA VAL A 242 8.87 -19.06 5.04
C VAL A 242 8.27 -18.76 3.66
N GLY A 243 8.96 -17.89 2.91
CA GLY A 243 8.52 -17.41 1.61
C GLY A 243 7.60 -16.20 1.68
N GLY A 244 7.09 -15.81 0.52
CA GLY A 244 6.22 -14.64 0.38
C GLY A 244 6.20 -14.10 -1.04
N THR A 245 5.89 -12.80 -1.17
CA THR A 245 5.82 -12.09 -2.45
C THR A 245 6.62 -10.77 -2.39
N PRO A 246 7.98 -10.87 -2.27
CA PRO A 246 8.85 -9.70 -2.01
C PRO A 246 8.73 -8.59 -3.06
N PHE A 247 8.32 -8.90 -4.29
CA PHE A 247 8.12 -7.93 -5.37
C PHE A 247 6.92 -6.99 -5.17
N LEU A 248 6.07 -7.22 -4.14
CA LEU A 248 4.97 -6.33 -3.76
C LEU A 248 5.38 -5.34 -2.66
N ASP A 249 6.53 -5.55 -2.01
CA ASP A 249 7.02 -4.63 -0.98
C ASP A 249 7.24 -3.23 -1.56
N ASN A 250 7.08 -2.21 -0.71
CA ASN A 250 7.08 -0.80 -1.09
C ASN A 250 5.98 -0.40 -2.12
N GLY A 251 5.14 -1.34 -2.52
CA GLY A 251 4.07 -1.09 -3.50
C GLY A 251 2.66 -1.19 -2.93
N TYR A 252 2.47 -1.96 -1.86
CA TYR A 252 1.16 -2.27 -1.29
C TYR A 252 1.17 -2.17 0.23
N THR A 253 0.03 -1.80 0.83
CA THR A 253 -0.10 -1.75 2.28
C THR A 253 -0.36 -3.15 2.84
N VAL A 254 0.56 -3.63 3.67
CA VAL A 254 0.36 -4.80 4.53
C VAL A 254 -0.20 -4.31 5.85
N PHE A 255 -1.43 -4.72 6.19
CA PHE A 255 -2.14 -4.21 7.36
C PHE A 255 -2.48 -5.28 8.40
N GLY A 256 -2.01 -6.50 8.19
CA GLY A 256 -2.21 -7.60 9.11
C GLY A 256 -1.48 -8.87 8.69
N GLN A 257 -1.75 -9.95 9.41
CA GLN A 257 -1.24 -11.28 9.09
C GLN A 257 -2.18 -12.37 9.60
N VAL A 258 -2.08 -13.55 9.01
CA VAL A 258 -2.65 -14.79 9.54
C VAL A 258 -1.75 -15.26 10.68
N ILE A 259 -2.32 -15.48 11.86
CA ILE A 259 -1.60 -15.98 13.04
C ILE A 259 -1.99 -17.40 13.41
N ASP A 260 -3.12 -17.92 12.87
CA ASP A 260 -3.56 -19.30 13.00
C ASP A 260 -4.35 -19.72 11.76
N GLY A 261 -4.23 -20.98 11.35
CA GLY A 261 -4.83 -21.51 10.12
C GLY A 261 -4.02 -21.21 8.84
N ILE A 262 -2.73 -20.91 8.95
CA ILE A 262 -1.89 -20.52 7.80
C ILE A 262 -1.83 -21.61 6.70
N GLU A 263 -1.96 -22.87 7.06
CA GLU A 263 -2.01 -24.01 6.11
C GLU A 263 -3.25 -23.97 5.22
N LEU A 264 -4.32 -23.26 5.64
CA LEU A 264 -5.53 -23.10 4.82
C LEU A 264 -5.23 -22.22 3.59
N ILE A 265 -4.25 -21.32 3.67
CA ILE A 265 -3.84 -20.51 2.52
C ILE A 265 -3.24 -21.41 1.43
N ASP A 266 -2.50 -22.45 1.81
CA ASP A 266 -1.99 -23.42 0.84
C ASP A 266 -3.13 -24.21 0.19
N LYS A 267 -4.15 -24.60 0.97
CA LYS A 267 -5.34 -25.29 0.46
C LYS A 267 -6.13 -24.38 -0.49
N ILE A 268 -6.37 -23.12 -0.10
CA ILE A 268 -7.04 -22.12 -0.93
C ILE A 268 -6.28 -21.94 -2.25
N CYS A 269 -4.97 -21.73 -2.19
CA CYS A 269 -4.16 -21.48 -3.38
C CYS A 269 -3.88 -22.72 -4.25
N ALA A 270 -4.29 -23.91 -3.80
CA ALA A 270 -4.14 -25.17 -4.55
C ALA A 270 -5.41 -25.56 -5.33
N VAL A 271 -6.53 -24.86 -5.14
CA VAL A 271 -7.78 -25.23 -5.83
C VAL A 271 -7.67 -25.04 -7.35
N PRO A 272 -8.36 -25.85 -8.15
CA PRO A 272 -8.48 -25.61 -9.59
C PRO A 272 -9.16 -24.28 -9.89
N THR A 273 -8.63 -23.55 -10.87
CA THR A 273 -9.16 -22.26 -11.31
C THR A 273 -9.51 -22.26 -12.79
N LYS A 274 -10.44 -21.39 -13.20
CA LYS A 274 -10.75 -21.06 -14.58
C LYS A 274 -10.08 -19.75 -15.02
N ASN A 275 -10.32 -19.32 -16.25
CA ASN A 275 -9.80 -18.06 -16.79
C ASN A 275 -10.03 -16.90 -15.82
N GLY A 276 -8.98 -16.08 -15.57
CA GLY A 276 -8.98 -14.99 -14.61
C GLY A 276 -8.66 -15.43 -13.19
N ASP A 277 -8.06 -16.62 -13.01
CA ASP A 277 -7.64 -17.19 -11.72
C ASP A 277 -8.81 -17.38 -10.74
N ILE A 278 -10.04 -17.55 -11.24
CA ILE A 278 -11.26 -17.72 -10.45
C ILE A 278 -11.38 -19.18 -10.03
N PRO A 279 -11.54 -19.51 -8.73
CA PRO A 279 -11.79 -20.89 -8.29
C PRO A 279 -12.97 -21.54 -9.03
N LEU A 280 -12.82 -22.79 -9.45
CA LEU A 280 -13.94 -23.55 -10.07
C LEU A 280 -15.08 -23.76 -9.07
N GLU A 281 -14.73 -24.16 -7.84
CA GLU A 281 -15.66 -24.23 -6.72
C GLU A 281 -15.50 -22.98 -5.86
N PRO A 282 -16.57 -22.24 -5.56
CA PRO A 282 -16.51 -21.02 -4.79
C PRO A 282 -15.94 -21.24 -3.38
N ILE A 283 -14.92 -20.47 -3.01
CA ILE A 283 -14.41 -20.40 -1.65
C ILE A 283 -15.06 -19.20 -0.97
N VAL A 284 -16.01 -19.47 -0.07
CA VAL A 284 -16.88 -18.44 0.53
C VAL A 284 -16.38 -18.08 1.92
N ILE A 285 -16.37 -16.81 2.23
CA ILE A 285 -16.23 -16.28 3.59
C ILE A 285 -17.64 -16.30 4.20
N PHE A 286 -17.85 -17.14 5.22
CA PHE A 286 -19.15 -17.23 5.89
C PHE A 286 -19.37 -16.08 6.83
N SER A 287 -18.34 -15.74 7.63
CA SER A 287 -18.39 -14.61 8.56
C SER A 287 -16.99 -14.09 8.86
N VAL A 288 -16.91 -12.81 9.24
CA VAL A 288 -15.72 -12.22 9.86
C VAL A 288 -16.17 -11.48 11.12
N HIS A 289 -15.55 -11.76 12.26
CA HIS A 289 -15.89 -11.08 13.51
C HIS A 289 -14.66 -10.78 14.35
N LYS A 290 -14.73 -9.69 15.09
CA LYS A 290 -13.68 -9.29 16.02
C LYS A 290 -13.69 -10.23 17.22
N MET A 291 -12.50 -10.66 17.66
CA MET A 291 -12.34 -11.41 18.91
C MET A 291 -12.96 -10.62 20.07
N SER A 292 -13.85 -11.23 20.81
CA SER A 292 -14.44 -10.65 22.02
C SER A 292 -13.54 -10.91 23.22
N LYS A 293 -13.76 -10.15 24.32
CA LYS A 293 -13.04 -10.40 25.57
C LYS A 293 -13.38 -11.75 26.22
N ASN A 294 -14.42 -12.42 25.71
CA ASN A 294 -14.95 -13.67 26.24
C ASN A 294 -14.59 -14.89 25.37
N ASP A 295 -13.91 -14.68 24.23
CA ASP A 295 -13.33 -15.73 23.38
C ASP A 295 -11.90 -16.04 23.82
#